data_dac93f443ca697d255cd1a2fba4031ec
#
_entry.id   dac93f443ca697d255cd1a2fba4031ec
#
_cell.length_a   1.000
_cell.length_b   1.000
_cell.length_c   1.000
_cell.angle_alpha   90.00
_cell.angle_beta   90.00
_cell.angle_gamma   90.00
#
_symmetry.space_group_name_H-M   'P 1'
#
loop_
_entity.id
_entity.type
_entity.pdbx_description
1 polymer ?
#
loop_
_entity_poly.entity_id
_entity_poly.type
_entity_poly.pdbx_seq_one_letter_code
_entity_poly.pdbx_strand_id
1 'polypeptide(L)'
;GIGRTRGKSDDSKWVEFFGPNANEFFLAYLLGRSYLAVRIEAILACGRFLANYAQGRLAGRVRLAGIGEAGPAALHAAALEPGLFASLHLERSLARWSDVVRAPIHRNQLIQAVHGALRIYDLPDLVAALPADKAQVVEPTDPAGKPAK
;
A
#
# COMPACT_ATOMS: atom_id res chain seq x y z
N GLY A 1 -16.32 0.97 2.36
CA GLY A 1 -14.87 0.93 2.46
C GLY A 1 -14.30 -0.29 1.76
N ILE A 2 -13.13 -0.15 1.20
CA ILE A 2 -12.35 -1.27 0.65
C ILE A 2 -11.72 -2.02 1.84
N GLY A 3 -12.53 -2.48 2.75
CA GLY A 3 -12.13 -3.27 3.91
C GLY A 3 -12.51 -4.73 3.76
N ARG A 4 -11.86 -5.60 4.50
CA ARG A 4 -12.22 -7.03 4.55
C ARG A 4 -13.57 -7.21 5.21
N THR A 5 -14.65 -7.07 4.48
CA THR A 5 -15.97 -7.57 4.88
C THR A 5 -16.15 -8.96 4.28
N ARG A 6 -15.50 -9.96 4.87
CA ARG A 6 -15.64 -11.33 4.41
C ARG A 6 -16.76 -12.06 5.12
N GLY A 7 -17.69 -12.55 4.33
CA GLY A 7 -18.52 -13.69 4.71
C GLY A 7 -17.65 -14.96 4.82
N LYS A 8 -18.07 -15.90 5.68
CA LYS A 8 -17.39 -17.16 6.03
C LYS A 8 -17.18 -18.19 4.91
N SER A 9 -17.36 -17.87 3.62
CA SER A 9 -17.54 -18.88 2.57
C SER A 9 -16.44 -19.02 1.54
N ASP A 10 -15.24 -18.47 1.78
CA ASP A 10 -14.23 -18.49 0.72
C ASP A 10 -12.99 -19.33 1.10
N ASP A 11 -13.21 -20.63 1.35
CA ASP A 11 -12.18 -21.67 1.48
C ASP A 11 -11.71 -22.19 0.12
N SER A 12 -11.81 -21.41 -0.94
CA SER A 12 -11.39 -21.85 -2.26
C SER A 12 -9.87 -21.84 -2.37
N LYS A 13 -9.31 -22.83 -3.06
CA LYS A 13 -7.89 -22.88 -3.47
C LYS A 13 -7.46 -21.58 -4.17
N TRP A 14 -8.39 -20.89 -4.80
CA TRP A 14 -8.21 -19.57 -5.42
C TRP A 14 -7.69 -18.53 -4.43
N VAL A 15 -8.30 -18.46 -3.24
CA VAL A 15 -7.89 -17.52 -2.18
C VAL A 15 -6.55 -17.88 -1.57
N GLU A 16 -6.25 -19.19 -1.51
CA GLU A 16 -4.96 -19.67 -1.05
C GLU A 16 -3.83 -19.21 -1.98
N PHE A 17 -4.03 -19.29 -3.30
CA PHE A 17 -3.03 -18.91 -4.29
C PHE A 17 -2.92 -17.39 -4.51
N PHE A 18 -4.05 -16.72 -4.68
CA PHE A 18 -4.08 -15.32 -5.14
C PHE A 18 -4.35 -14.31 -4.02
N GLY A 19 -4.71 -14.79 -2.84
CA GLY A 19 -5.07 -13.95 -1.71
C GLY A 19 -6.54 -13.50 -1.73
N PRO A 20 -6.96 -12.91 -0.62
CA PRO A 20 -8.36 -12.61 -0.37
C PRO A 20 -8.99 -11.56 -1.29
N ASN A 21 -8.23 -10.71 -1.90
CA ASN A 21 -8.71 -9.61 -2.75
C ASN A 21 -8.39 -9.82 -4.24
N ALA A 22 -8.22 -11.09 -4.65
CA ALA A 22 -7.87 -11.40 -6.04
C ALA A 22 -8.94 -10.96 -7.02
N ASN A 23 -10.21 -11.11 -6.66
CA ASN A 23 -11.32 -10.69 -7.53
C ASN A 23 -11.30 -9.17 -7.77
N GLU A 24 -11.08 -8.38 -6.71
CA GLU A 24 -10.97 -6.92 -6.80
C GLU A 24 -9.75 -6.50 -7.62
N PHE A 25 -8.65 -7.22 -7.49
CA PHE A 25 -7.47 -7.01 -8.33
C PHE A 25 -7.78 -7.23 -9.81
N PHE A 26 -8.41 -8.36 -10.17
CA PHE A 26 -8.75 -8.66 -11.56
C PHE A 26 -9.79 -7.70 -12.13
N LEU A 27 -10.78 -7.30 -11.33
CA LEU A 27 -11.75 -6.28 -11.74
C LEU A 27 -11.09 -4.94 -12.03
N ALA A 28 -10.20 -4.49 -11.15
CA ALA A 28 -9.44 -3.26 -11.38
C ALA A 28 -8.58 -3.37 -12.64
N TYR A 29 -7.91 -4.51 -12.85
CA TYR A 29 -7.11 -4.77 -14.03
C TYR A 29 -7.92 -4.72 -15.33
N LEU A 30 -9.11 -5.31 -15.37
CA LEU A 30 -10.02 -5.26 -16.51
C LEU A 30 -10.48 -3.83 -16.84
N LEU A 31 -10.50 -2.96 -15.82
CA LEU A 31 -10.80 -1.53 -16.00
C LEU A 31 -9.56 -0.69 -16.34
N GLY A 32 -8.42 -1.31 -16.63
CA GLY A 32 -7.16 -0.63 -16.93
C GLY A 32 -6.53 0.08 -15.74
N ARG A 33 -6.84 -0.35 -14.50
CA ARG A 33 -6.34 0.24 -13.25
C ARG A 33 -5.60 -0.79 -12.39
N SER A 34 -4.62 -0.36 -11.62
CA SER A 34 -4.09 -1.22 -10.56
C SER A 34 -5.00 -1.14 -9.31
N TYR A 35 -5.19 -2.26 -8.64
CA TYR A 35 -5.93 -2.28 -7.37
C TYR A 35 -5.25 -1.42 -6.30
N LEU A 36 -3.91 -1.39 -6.33
CA LEU A 36 -3.13 -0.49 -5.48
C LEU A 36 -3.51 0.97 -5.70
N ALA A 37 -3.67 1.42 -6.95
CA ALA A 37 -4.08 2.79 -7.28
C ALA A 37 -5.46 3.13 -6.69
N VAL A 38 -6.42 2.21 -6.75
CA VAL A 38 -7.75 2.40 -6.12
C VAL A 38 -7.62 2.62 -4.61
N ARG A 39 -6.73 1.87 -3.94
CA ARG A 39 -6.47 2.04 -2.52
C ARG A 39 -5.78 3.36 -2.20
N ILE A 40 -4.82 3.77 -3.04
CA ILE A 40 -4.14 5.07 -2.91
C ILE A 40 -5.14 6.22 -3.01
N GLU A 41 -6.02 6.20 -4.00
CA GLU A 41 -7.07 7.22 -4.16
C GLU A 41 -7.98 7.31 -2.94
N ALA A 42 -8.38 6.17 -2.36
CA ALA A 42 -9.18 6.16 -1.14
C ALA A 42 -8.44 6.79 0.04
N ILE A 43 -7.13 6.49 0.19
CA ILE A 43 -6.30 7.10 1.25
C ILE A 43 -6.19 8.62 1.05
N LEU A 44 -5.93 9.06 -0.18
CA LEU A 44 -5.82 10.48 -0.50
C LEU A 44 -7.16 11.21 -0.27
N ALA A 45 -8.28 10.62 -0.68
CA ALA A 45 -9.60 11.19 -0.43
C ALA A 45 -9.89 11.35 1.07
N CYS A 46 -9.61 10.32 1.88
CA CYS A 46 -9.73 10.38 3.34
C CYS A 46 -8.78 11.42 3.95
N GLY A 47 -7.53 11.47 3.50
CA GLY A 47 -6.54 12.43 3.96
C GLY A 47 -6.96 13.87 3.69
N ARG A 48 -7.43 14.17 2.47
CA ARG A 48 -7.95 15.49 2.08
C ARG A 48 -9.19 15.86 2.88
N PHE A 49 -10.12 14.90 3.07
CA PHE A 49 -11.28 15.11 3.92
C PHE A 49 -10.88 15.51 5.35
N LEU A 50 -9.98 14.75 5.97
CA LEU A 50 -9.48 15.03 7.33
C LEU A 50 -8.76 16.37 7.41
N ALA A 51 -7.90 16.70 6.44
CA ALA A 51 -7.19 17.96 6.40
C ALA A 51 -8.14 19.18 6.34
N ASN A 52 -9.27 19.03 5.63
CA ASN A 52 -10.29 20.08 5.51
C ASN A 52 -11.33 20.04 6.62
N TYR A 53 -11.36 18.99 7.44
CA TYR A 53 -12.28 18.88 8.56
C TYR A 53 -12.06 20.00 9.58
N ALA A 54 -13.12 20.38 10.29
CA ALA A 54 -13.07 21.45 11.28
C ALA A 54 -12.47 22.77 10.72
N GLN A 55 -12.89 23.15 9.52
CA GLN A 55 -12.45 24.41 8.85
C GLN A 55 -10.93 24.43 8.57
N GLY A 56 -10.37 23.27 8.22
CA GLY A 56 -8.96 23.17 7.85
C GLY A 56 -7.97 23.17 9.03
N ARG A 57 -8.44 23.09 10.26
CA ARG A 57 -7.57 23.07 11.46
C ARG A 57 -6.64 21.87 11.52
N LEU A 58 -6.92 20.80 10.77
CA LEU A 58 -6.09 19.61 10.69
C LEU A 58 -5.15 19.60 9.48
N ALA A 59 -5.14 20.64 8.67
CA ALA A 59 -4.21 20.77 7.57
C ALA A 59 -2.75 20.64 8.08
N GLY A 60 -1.95 19.78 7.44
CA GLY A 60 -0.57 19.52 7.85
C GLY A 60 -0.41 18.76 9.18
N ARG A 61 -1.49 18.21 9.76
CA ARG A 61 -1.45 17.44 11.01
C ARG A 61 -1.90 16.01 10.87
N VAL A 62 -2.40 15.63 9.69
CA VAL A 62 -2.84 14.26 9.40
C VAL A 62 -1.62 13.35 9.38
N ARG A 63 -1.62 12.32 10.22
CA ARG A 63 -0.58 11.28 10.22
C ARG A 63 -1.10 10.05 9.51
N LEU A 64 -0.24 9.41 8.73
CA LEU A 64 -0.59 8.21 7.98
C LEU A 64 0.19 7.00 8.54
N ALA A 65 -0.52 5.91 8.78
CA ALA A 65 0.11 4.64 9.15
C ALA A 65 -0.29 3.56 8.15
N GLY A 66 0.69 2.80 7.67
CA GLY A 66 0.52 1.63 6.81
C GLY A 66 1.09 0.39 7.49
N ILE A 67 0.22 -0.57 7.86
CA ILE A 67 0.62 -1.81 8.54
C ILE A 67 0.44 -2.97 7.57
N GLY A 68 1.48 -3.79 7.41
CA GLY A 68 1.45 -4.97 6.53
C GLY A 68 1.09 -4.59 5.08
N GLU A 69 0.05 -5.20 4.57
CA GLU A 69 -0.44 -5.01 3.19
C GLU A 69 -0.94 -3.58 2.88
N ALA A 70 -1.16 -2.75 3.89
CA ALA A 70 -1.54 -1.36 3.68
C ALA A 70 -0.32 -0.45 3.41
N GLY A 71 0.88 -0.92 3.73
CA GLY A 71 2.11 -0.15 3.64
C GLY A 71 2.40 0.42 2.25
N PRO A 72 2.43 -0.39 1.18
CA PRO A 72 2.71 0.13 -0.16
C PRO A 72 1.71 1.20 -0.62
N ALA A 73 0.42 1.04 -0.31
CA ALA A 73 -0.59 2.05 -0.65
C ALA A 73 -0.39 3.36 0.14
N ALA A 74 -0.08 3.25 1.44
CA ALA A 74 0.21 4.41 2.29
C ALA A 74 1.48 5.14 1.83
N LEU A 75 2.53 4.39 1.48
CA LEU A 75 3.78 4.96 0.96
C LEU A 75 3.55 5.76 -0.33
N HIS A 76 2.81 5.20 -1.29
CA HIS A 76 2.48 5.90 -2.53
C HIS A 76 1.64 7.15 -2.27
N ALA A 77 0.63 7.08 -1.39
CA ALA A 77 -0.18 8.22 -1.05
C ALA A 77 0.67 9.36 -0.46
N ALA A 78 1.60 9.04 0.43
CA ALA A 78 2.51 10.03 1.00
C ALA A 78 3.49 10.61 -0.03
N ALA A 79 3.97 9.79 -0.98
CA ALA A 79 4.87 10.24 -2.04
C ALA A 79 4.17 11.11 -3.10
N LEU A 80 2.90 10.80 -3.42
CA LEU A 80 2.11 11.57 -4.38
C LEU A 80 1.67 12.93 -3.83
N GLU A 81 1.34 13.02 -2.55
CA GLU A 81 0.96 14.27 -1.89
C GLU A 81 1.77 14.49 -0.60
N PRO A 82 3.06 14.82 -0.72
CA PRO A 82 3.94 14.92 0.45
C PRO A 82 3.55 16.05 1.41
N GLY A 83 2.74 17.04 0.97
CA GLY A 83 2.20 18.09 1.81
C GLY A 83 0.95 17.72 2.61
N LEU A 84 0.26 16.64 2.23
CA LEU A 84 -1.01 16.25 2.84
C LEU A 84 -0.83 15.61 4.23
N PHE A 85 0.22 14.82 4.40
CA PHE A 85 0.49 14.07 5.63
C PHE A 85 1.66 14.66 6.40
N ALA A 86 1.51 14.83 7.71
CA ALA A 86 2.57 15.27 8.60
C ALA A 86 3.69 14.24 8.75
N SER A 87 3.33 12.96 8.81
CA SER A 87 4.26 11.84 8.92
C SER A 87 3.65 10.57 8.34
N LEU A 88 4.54 9.64 7.94
CA LEU A 88 4.23 8.31 7.50
C LEU A 88 4.90 7.29 8.43
N HIS A 89 4.13 6.35 8.96
CA HIS A 89 4.64 5.20 9.71
C HIS A 89 4.32 3.93 8.94
N LEU A 90 5.34 3.17 8.58
CA LEU A 90 5.22 1.86 7.92
C LEU A 90 5.68 0.78 8.88
N GLU A 91 4.82 -0.17 9.18
CA GLU A 91 5.12 -1.29 10.06
C GLU A 91 4.84 -2.60 9.36
N ARG A 92 5.80 -3.51 9.36
CA ARG A 92 5.72 -4.83 8.72
C ARG A 92 5.22 -4.76 7.27
N SER A 93 5.62 -3.70 6.59
CA SER A 93 5.33 -3.46 5.18
C SER A 93 6.34 -4.18 4.28
N LEU A 94 5.92 -4.54 3.06
CA LEU A 94 6.83 -5.06 2.04
C LEU A 94 7.99 -4.09 1.82
N ALA A 95 9.22 -4.62 1.88
CA ALA A 95 10.43 -3.81 1.73
C ALA A 95 10.66 -3.40 0.27
N ARG A 96 10.53 -4.34 -0.68
CA ARG A 96 10.86 -4.13 -2.10
C ARG A 96 9.98 -4.97 -3.02
N TRP A 97 9.55 -4.42 -4.13
CA TRP A 97 8.90 -5.20 -5.19
C TRP A 97 9.88 -6.08 -5.96
N SER A 98 11.13 -5.65 -6.11
CA SER A 98 12.17 -6.47 -6.74
C SER A 98 12.38 -7.81 -6.03
N ASP A 99 12.17 -7.87 -4.72
CA ASP A 99 12.23 -9.13 -3.97
C ASP A 99 11.04 -10.05 -4.30
N VAL A 100 9.85 -9.49 -4.57
CA VAL A 100 8.68 -10.28 -5.01
C VAL A 100 8.96 -10.99 -6.33
N VAL A 101 9.58 -10.30 -7.28
CA VAL A 101 9.92 -10.88 -8.59
C VAL A 101 10.97 -11.98 -8.48
N ARG A 102 11.89 -11.88 -7.51
CA ARG A 102 12.96 -12.87 -7.28
C ARG A 102 12.50 -14.05 -6.41
N ALA A 103 11.45 -13.85 -5.62
CA ALA A 103 10.98 -14.88 -4.70
C ALA A 103 10.24 -16.00 -5.45
N PRO A 104 10.59 -17.29 -5.23
CA PRO A 104 9.86 -18.39 -5.84
C PRO A 104 8.44 -18.55 -5.28
N ILE A 105 8.21 -18.07 -4.05
CA ILE A 105 6.91 -18.09 -3.37
C ILE A 105 6.69 -16.75 -2.69
N HIS A 106 5.54 -16.15 -2.92
CA HIS A 106 5.10 -14.91 -2.26
C HIS A 106 3.67 -15.06 -1.74
N ARG A 107 3.29 -14.23 -0.78
CA ARG A 107 1.95 -14.24 -0.19
C ARG A 107 1.29 -12.88 -0.35
N ASN A 108 0.05 -12.86 -0.84
CA ASN A 108 -0.81 -11.66 -0.95
C ASN A 108 -0.17 -10.49 -1.72
N GLN A 109 0.79 -10.75 -2.62
CA GLN A 109 1.50 -9.69 -3.33
C GLN A 109 0.77 -9.22 -4.60
N LEU A 110 -0.19 -10.01 -5.10
CA LEU A 110 -0.96 -9.67 -6.30
C LEU A 110 -1.63 -8.30 -6.19
N ILE A 111 -2.23 -8.02 -5.05
CA ILE A 111 -2.94 -6.75 -4.77
C ILE A 111 -2.01 -5.52 -4.71
N GLN A 112 -0.71 -5.75 -4.59
CA GLN A 112 0.32 -4.70 -4.56
C GLN A 112 0.90 -4.41 -5.95
N ALA A 113 0.51 -5.18 -6.97
CA ALA A 113 1.12 -5.08 -8.29
C ALA A 113 0.74 -3.77 -9.00
N VAL A 114 1.77 -3.10 -9.53
CA VAL A 114 1.65 -1.98 -10.47
C VAL A 114 2.44 -2.33 -11.73
N HIS A 115 1.75 -2.42 -12.86
CA HIS A 115 2.36 -2.83 -14.11
C HIS A 115 3.47 -1.89 -14.53
N GLY A 116 4.65 -2.46 -14.78
CA GLY A 116 5.80 -1.72 -15.26
C GLY A 116 6.51 -0.83 -14.23
N ALA A 117 6.08 -0.82 -12.97
CA ALA A 117 6.66 0.03 -11.93
C ALA A 117 8.18 -0.15 -11.80
N LEU A 118 8.67 -1.38 -11.75
CA LEU A 118 10.10 -1.69 -11.61
C LEU A 118 10.99 -1.23 -12.79
N ARG A 119 10.41 -0.73 -13.87
CA ARG A 119 11.16 -0.04 -14.92
C ARG A 119 11.51 1.40 -14.56
N ILE A 120 10.86 1.95 -13.54
CA ILE A 120 10.92 3.36 -13.18
C ILE A 120 11.38 3.52 -11.73
N TYR A 121 10.78 2.76 -10.79
CA TYR A 121 11.07 2.85 -9.36
C TYR A 121 10.74 1.54 -8.62
N ASP A 122 11.28 1.39 -7.42
CA ASP A 122 10.89 0.39 -6.41
C ASP A 122 10.44 1.11 -5.13
N LEU A 123 9.89 0.38 -4.15
CA LEU A 123 9.38 0.95 -2.89
C LEU A 123 10.44 1.79 -2.12
N PRO A 124 11.71 1.38 -2.01
CA PRO A 124 12.74 2.20 -1.36
C PRO A 124 12.95 3.56 -2.02
N ASP A 125 12.76 3.66 -3.35
CA ASP A 125 12.92 4.93 -4.06
C ASP A 125 11.86 5.94 -3.62
N LEU A 126 10.64 5.47 -3.35
CA LEU A 126 9.57 6.31 -2.80
C LEU A 126 9.87 6.76 -1.37
N VAL A 127 10.46 5.89 -0.55
CA VAL A 127 10.90 6.27 0.81
C VAL A 127 11.99 7.35 0.71
N ALA A 128 12.96 7.18 -0.19
CA ALA A 128 14.04 8.13 -0.40
C ALA A 128 13.57 9.48 -0.98
N ALA A 129 12.45 9.50 -1.69
CA ALA A 129 11.85 10.71 -2.24
C ALA A 129 11.12 11.56 -1.17
N LEU A 130 10.81 10.99 -0.01
CA LEU A 130 10.22 11.71 1.11
C LEU A 130 11.29 12.42 1.94
N PRO A 131 10.97 13.54 2.62
CA PRO A 131 11.86 14.13 3.61
C PRO A 131 12.30 13.10 4.66
N ALA A 132 13.56 13.11 5.08
CA ALA A 132 14.17 12.08 5.92
C ALA A 132 13.48 11.86 7.28
N ASP A 133 12.86 12.92 7.81
CA ASP A 133 12.12 12.92 9.08
C ASP A 133 10.64 12.52 8.92
N LYS A 134 10.17 12.37 7.70
CA LYS A 134 8.76 12.17 7.40
C LYS A 134 8.33 10.71 7.41
N ALA A 135 9.20 9.81 6.99
CA ALA A 135 8.92 8.39 6.87
C ALA A 135 9.67 7.56 7.92
N GLN A 136 8.94 6.80 8.71
CA GLN A 136 9.48 5.81 9.63
C GLN A 136 9.12 4.42 9.13
N VAL A 137 10.11 3.57 8.92
CA VAL A 137 9.93 2.17 8.49
C VAL A 137 10.38 1.25 9.63
N VAL A 138 9.45 0.41 10.10
CA VAL A 138 9.66 -0.50 11.23
C VAL A 138 9.41 -1.92 10.77
N GLU A 139 10.34 -2.82 11.07
CA GLU A 139 10.24 -4.26 10.78
C GLU A 139 9.78 -4.57 9.34
N PRO A 140 10.46 -4.04 8.31
CA PRO A 140 10.07 -4.32 6.93
C PRO A 140 10.08 -5.83 6.65
N THR A 141 9.20 -6.29 5.75
CA THR A 141 9.04 -7.72 5.44
C THR A 141 9.48 -8.07 4.04
N ASP A 142 9.86 -9.34 3.90
CA ASP A 142 10.06 -10.00 2.61
C ASP A 142 8.71 -10.38 1.95
N PRO A 143 8.71 -10.90 0.71
CA PRO A 143 7.50 -11.31 0.00
C PRO A 143 6.71 -12.44 0.68
N ALA A 144 7.32 -13.20 1.58
CA ALA A 144 6.67 -14.25 2.36
C ALA A 144 6.10 -13.74 3.70
N GLY A 145 6.31 -12.44 4.02
CA GLY A 145 5.87 -11.82 5.27
C GLY A 145 6.81 -12.04 6.45
N LYS A 146 8.06 -12.48 6.21
CA LYS A 146 9.09 -12.59 7.23
C LYS A 146 9.89 -11.28 7.31
N PRO A 147 10.61 -11.01 8.41
CA PRO A 147 11.49 -9.85 8.49
C PRO A 147 12.46 -9.80 7.30
N ALA A 148 12.52 -8.67 6.63
CA ALA A 148 13.47 -8.43 5.56
C ALA A 148 14.89 -8.36 6.13
N LYS A 149 15.86 -8.92 5.39
CA LYS A 149 17.29 -8.87 5.75
C LYS A 149 17.93 -7.62 5.21
#